data_89e9ae2c0a1496a0ee1d4771d82ebdd4
#
_entry.id   89e9ae2c0a1496a0ee1d4771d82ebdd4
#
_cell.length_a   1.000
_cell.length_b   1.000
_cell.length_c   1.000
_cell.angle_alpha   90.00
_cell.angle_beta   90.00
_cell.angle_gamma   90.00
#
_symmetry.space_group_name_H-M   'P 1'
#
loop_
_entity.id
_entity.type
_entity.pdbx_description
1 polymer ?
#
loop_
_entity_poly.entity_id
_entity_poly.type
_entity_poly.pdbx_seq_one_letter_code
_entity_poly.pdbx_strand_id
1 'polypeptide(L)'
;MRRIWCLVTALAVAGCGATLWPTTKVQTKSYAPDLYGCAAASARALKYSLVSNDSGGGRFEARRKYSLRAEGPDVDEYERADVLTVDIIKSRNDSSGTTTLKVQAGTLSTHGTKRGPTEDPEYASPEVKKDAQTIVTRCAST
;
A
#
# COMPACT_ATOMS: atom_id res chain seq x y z
N MET A 1 -10.21 55.18 -19.77
CA MET A 1 -9.09 54.21 -19.59
C MET A 1 -9.68 52.91 -19.08
N ARG A 2 -9.85 51.90 -19.90
CA ARG A 2 -10.35 50.58 -19.54
C ARG A 2 -9.15 49.70 -19.20
N ARG A 3 -9.00 49.30 -17.94
CA ARG A 3 -8.01 48.30 -17.51
C ARG A 3 -8.58 46.93 -17.77
N ILE A 4 -8.02 46.23 -18.78
CA ILE A 4 -8.28 44.86 -19.09
C ILE A 4 -7.44 44.03 -18.11
N TRP A 5 -8.11 43.32 -17.20
CA TRP A 5 -7.48 42.32 -16.35
C TRP A 5 -7.42 41.03 -17.13
N CYS A 6 -6.24 40.61 -17.56
CA CYS A 6 -5.98 39.27 -18.05
C CYS A 6 -5.98 38.28 -16.86
N LEU A 7 -7.06 37.51 -16.72
CA LEU A 7 -7.11 36.33 -15.88
C LEU A 7 -6.30 35.23 -16.56
N VAL A 8 -5.09 34.99 -16.06
CA VAL A 8 -4.29 33.82 -16.43
C VAL A 8 -4.81 32.65 -15.62
N THR A 9 -5.67 31.84 -16.24
CA THR A 9 -6.07 30.54 -15.71
C THR A 9 -4.92 29.56 -15.93
N ALA A 10 -4.14 29.30 -14.89
CA ALA A 10 -3.16 28.21 -14.87
C ALA A 10 -3.92 26.88 -14.86
N LEU A 11 -4.01 26.21 -16.01
CA LEU A 11 -4.40 24.80 -16.09
C LEU A 11 -3.28 23.98 -15.42
N ALA A 12 -3.51 23.57 -14.19
CA ALA A 12 -2.73 22.50 -13.58
C ALA A 12 -3.09 21.19 -14.30
N VAL A 13 -2.26 20.77 -15.25
CA VAL A 13 -2.31 19.43 -15.80
C VAL A 13 -1.85 18.48 -14.70
N ALA A 14 -2.80 17.96 -13.91
CA ALA A 14 -2.57 16.85 -13.03
C ALA A 14 -2.27 15.63 -13.91
N GLY A 15 -0.99 15.32 -14.09
CA GLY A 15 -0.55 14.10 -14.74
C GLY A 15 -1.07 12.90 -13.96
N CYS A 16 -2.15 12.27 -14.40
CA CYS A 16 -2.62 10.99 -13.91
C CYS A 16 -1.66 9.88 -14.33
N GLY A 17 -0.46 9.84 -13.77
CA GLY A 17 0.40 8.69 -13.80
C GLY A 17 -0.15 7.66 -12.81
N ALA A 18 -0.80 6.59 -13.29
CA ALA A 18 -1.19 5.49 -12.44
C ALA A 18 0.07 4.89 -11.81
N THR A 19 0.25 5.07 -10.50
CA THR A 19 1.36 4.47 -9.75
C THR A 19 1.13 2.96 -9.68
N LEU A 20 2.16 2.17 -10.02
CA LEU A 20 2.10 0.72 -9.99
C LEU A 20 1.65 0.22 -8.60
N TRP A 21 2.24 0.79 -7.55
CA TRP A 21 1.95 0.49 -6.15
C TRP A 21 1.57 1.76 -5.40
N PRO A 22 0.28 2.07 -5.31
CA PRO A 22 -0.20 3.25 -4.63
C PRO A 22 0.04 3.17 -3.11
N THR A 23 0.22 4.34 -2.52
CA THR A 23 0.41 4.49 -1.08
C THR A 23 -0.76 5.26 -0.48
N THR A 24 -1.32 4.72 0.60
CA THR A 24 -2.29 5.40 1.46
C THR A 24 -1.63 5.75 2.79
N LYS A 25 -1.87 6.94 3.30
CA LYS A 25 -1.25 7.40 4.55
C LYS A 25 -2.22 8.21 5.40
N VAL A 26 -2.00 8.16 6.72
CA VAL A 26 -2.70 9.02 7.68
C VAL A 26 -1.72 9.49 8.76
N GLN A 27 -1.90 10.70 9.23
CA GLN A 27 -1.20 11.22 10.40
C GLN A 27 -2.12 11.12 11.62
N THR A 28 -1.57 10.66 12.73
CA THR A 28 -2.30 10.49 14.00
C THR A 28 -1.39 10.83 15.18
N LYS A 29 -1.99 11.09 16.33
CA LYS A 29 -1.28 11.25 17.60
C LYS A 29 -1.11 9.93 18.36
N SER A 30 -1.54 8.82 17.77
CA SER A 30 -1.45 7.51 18.40
C SER A 30 0.00 7.07 18.62
N TYR A 31 0.21 6.29 19.67
CA TYR A 31 1.51 5.74 19.97
C TYR A 31 1.96 4.75 18.91
N ALA A 32 3.21 4.86 18.43
CA ALA A 32 3.66 4.08 17.29
C ALA A 32 3.57 2.55 17.46
N PRO A 33 3.88 1.93 18.62
CA PRO A 33 3.64 0.51 18.86
C PRO A 33 2.18 0.11 18.77
N ASP A 34 1.24 0.95 19.21
CA ASP A 34 -0.20 0.67 19.13
C ASP A 34 -0.67 0.70 17.67
N LEU A 35 -0.18 1.66 16.87
CA LEU A 35 -0.42 1.70 15.43
C LEU A 35 0.13 0.46 14.72
N TYR A 36 1.33 0.03 15.10
CA TYR A 36 1.93 -1.19 14.56
C TYR A 36 1.07 -2.41 14.88
N GLY A 37 0.66 -2.56 16.14
CA GLY A 37 -0.22 -3.63 16.58
C GLY A 37 -1.56 -3.63 15.84
N CYS A 38 -2.18 -2.45 15.70
CA CYS A 38 -3.43 -2.28 14.97
C CYS A 38 -3.27 -2.69 13.49
N ALA A 39 -2.25 -2.18 12.80
CA ALA A 39 -2.01 -2.47 11.38
C ALA A 39 -1.73 -3.96 11.16
N ALA A 40 -0.89 -4.59 11.99
CA ALA A 40 -0.58 -6.01 11.91
C ALA A 40 -1.81 -6.90 12.18
N ALA A 41 -2.61 -6.56 13.19
CA ALA A 41 -3.86 -7.28 13.49
C ALA A 41 -4.88 -7.13 12.35
N SER A 42 -4.99 -5.94 11.77
CA SER A 42 -5.87 -5.65 10.64
C SER A 42 -5.47 -6.44 9.39
N ALA A 43 -4.16 -6.50 9.08
CA ALA A 43 -3.65 -7.29 7.95
C ALA A 43 -3.98 -8.79 8.14
N ARG A 44 -3.77 -9.34 9.34
CA ARG A 44 -4.15 -10.74 9.63
C ARG A 44 -5.64 -10.99 9.51
N ALA A 45 -6.48 -10.07 9.98
CA ALA A 45 -7.94 -10.16 9.84
C ALA A 45 -8.39 -10.19 8.37
N LEU A 46 -7.65 -9.51 7.49
CA LEU A 46 -7.83 -9.53 6.03
C LEU A 46 -7.14 -10.72 5.33
N LYS A 47 -6.68 -11.70 6.11
CA LYS A 47 -6.06 -12.95 5.63
C LYS A 47 -4.66 -12.78 5.01
N TYR A 48 -3.95 -11.71 5.37
CA TYR A 48 -2.54 -11.58 5.03
C TYR A 48 -1.67 -12.29 6.06
N SER A 49 -0.59 -12.90 5.58
CA SER A 49 0.48 -13.46 6.40
C SER A 49 1.65 -12.49 6.44
N LEU A 50 2.17 -12.21 7.61
CA LEU A 50 3.37 -11.37 7.75
C LEU A 50 4.58 -12.17 7.28
N VAL A 51 5.31 -11.64 6.29
CA VAL A 51 6.51 -12.27 5.70
C VAL A 51 7.80 -11.60 6.16
N SER A 52 7.74 -10.34 6.54
CA SER A 52 8.79 -9.65 7.25
C SER A 52 8.21 -8.82 8.38
N ASN A 53 8.98 -8.67 9.46
CA ASN A 53 8.48 -8.05 10.68
C ASN A 53 9.64 -7.37 11.42
N ASP A 54 9.64 -6.04 11.41
CA ASP A 54 10.54 -5.20 12.19
C ASP A 54 9.72 -4.26 13.08
N SER A 55 9.33 -4.76 14.24
CA SER A 55 8.54 -3.97 15.20
C SER A 55 9.33 -2.80 15.79
N GLY A 56 10.64 -2.93 15.93
CA GLY A 56 11.52 -1.86 16.42
C GLY A 56 11.65 -0.72 15.42
N GLY A 57 11.80 -1.04 14.14
CA GLY A 57 11.80 -0.08 13.04
C GLY A 57 10.42 0.39 12.60
N GLY A 58 9.35 -0.21 13.11
CA GLY A 58 7.97 0.15 12.77
C GLY A 58 7.58 -0.25 11.33
N ARG A 59 8.13 -1.33 10.82
CA ARG A 59 7.88 -1.80 9.46
C ARG A 59 7.51 -3.27 9.41
N PHE A 60 6.57 -3.62 8.52
CA PHE A 60 6.33 -5.01 8.14
C PHE A 60 5.86 -5.12 6.69
N GLU A 61 6.04 -6.31 6.12
CA GLU A 61 5.44 -6.71 4.86
C GLU A 61 4.49 -7.89 5.12
N ALA A 62 3.33 -7.84 4.51
CA ALA A 62 2.34 -8.91 4.58
C ALA A 62 1.86 -9.29 3.18
N ARG A 63 1.66 -10.59 2.94
CA ARG A 63 1.25 -11.15 1.66
C ARG A 63 0.02 -12.01 1.79
N ARG A 64 -0.83 -11.96 0.78
CA ARG A 64 -1.97 -12.86 0.59
C ARG A 64 -1.88 -13.48 -0.79
N LYS A 65 -1.56 -14.77 -0.84
CA LYS A 65 -1.45 -15.53 -2.08
C LYS A 65 -2.81 -15.98 -2.57
N TYR A 66 -3.00 -15.97 -3.88
CA TYR A 66 -4.16 -16.53 -4.55
C TYR A 66 -3.77 -17.02 -5.95
N SER A 67 -4.43 -18.10 -6.37
CA SER A 67 -4.25 -18.65 -7.72
C SER A 67 -5.32 -18.07 -8.63
N LEU A 68 -4.92 -17.56 -9.79
CA LEU A 68 -5.83 -17.25 -10.88
C LEU A 68 -5.82 -18.43 -11.85
N ARG A 69 -6.96 -19.11 -11.99
CA ARG A 69 -7.18 -19.97 -13.13
C ARG A 69 -7.45 -19.11 -14.35
N ALA A 70 -6.51 -19.10 -15.26
CA ALA A 70 -6.80 -18.59 -16.58
C ALA A 70 -7.63 -19.67 -17.32
N GLU A 71 -8.76 -19.28 -17.90
CA GLU A 71 -9.60 -20.18 -18.70
C GLU A 71 -8.95 -20.37 -20.07
N GLY A 72 -8.48 -21.60 -20.38
CA GLY A 72 -7.94 -21.96 -21.69
C GLY A 72 -7.09 -23.23 -21.64
N PRO A 73 -6.97 -24.01 -22.75
CA PRO A 73 -6.25 -25.29 -22.74
C PRO A 73 -4.72 -25.16 -22.64
N ASP A 74 -4.15 -23.98 -22.85
CA ASP A 74 -2.69 -23.73 -22.88
C ASP A 74 -2.25 -22.62 -21.91
N VAL A 75 -3.02 -22.37 -20.86
CA VAL A 75 -2.70 -21.28 -19.94
C VAL A 75 -2.06 -21.85 -18.68
N ASP A 76 -0.79 -21.49 -18.47
CA ASP A 76 -0.06 -21.81 -17.25
C ASP A 76 -0.76 -21.18 -16.04
N GLU A 77 -1.02 -22.00 -15.02
CA GLU A 77 -1.48 -21.54 -13.72
C GLU A 77 -0.36 -20.70 -13.10
N TYR A 78 -0.59 -19.41 -12.93
CA TYR A 78 0.36 -18.56 -12.26
C TYR A 78 -0.19 -18.08 -10.92
N GLU A 79 0.68 -18.06 -9.93
CA GLU A 79 0.37 -17.59 -8.59
C GLU A 79 0.51 -16.06 -8.53
N ARG A 80 -0.48 -15.41 -7.94
CA ARG A 80 -0.41 -14.00 -7.58
C ARG A 80 -0.39 -13.83 -6.07
N ALA A 81 0.19 -12.72 -5.63
CA ALA A 81 0.15 -12.31 -4.24
C ALA A 81 -0.15 -10.81 -4.14
N ASP A 82 -1.17 -10.47 -3.37
CA ASP A 82 -1.34 -9.11 -2.88
C ASP A 82 -0.33 -8.84 -1.77
N VAL A 83 0.30 -7.68 -1.82
CA VAL A 83 1.37 -7.27 -0.91
C VAL A 83 1.00 -5.96 -0.23
N LEU A 84 1.09 -5.94 1.09
CA LEU A 84 0.98 -4.74 1.90
C LEU A 84 2.33 -4.45 2.54
N THR A 85 2.92 -3.29 2.25
CA THR A 85 4.09 -2.79 2.97
C THR A 85 3.64 -1.68 3.89
N VAL A 86 3.87 -1.85 5.17
CA VAL A 86 3.44 -0.92 6.22
C VAL A 86 4.67 -0.28 6.85
N ASP A 87 4.68 1.04 6.89
CA ASP A 87 5.69 1.85 7.56
C ASP A 87 5.03 2.77 8.59
N ILE A 88 5.55 2.78 9.81
CA ILE A 88 5.14 3.68 10.87
C ILE A 88 6.28 4.66 11.14
N ILE A 89 6.07 5.90 10.78
CA ILE A 89 7.08 6.93 10.77
C ILE A 89 6.78 7.94 11.89
N LYS A 90 7.68 8.02 12.88
CA LYS A 90 7.63 9.06 13.91
C LYS A 90 8.21 10.35 13.37
N SER A 91 7.51 11.46 13.53
CA SER A 91 8.08 12.77 13.22
C SER A 91 9.18 13.09 14.24
N ARG A 92 10.40 13.33 13.74
CA ARG A 92 11.56 13.69 14.60
C ARG A 92 11.61 15.18 14.91
N ASN A 93 10.99 16.01 14.08
CA ASN A 93 11.11 17.47 14.13
C ASN A 93 9.82 18.17 14.57
N ASP A 94 8.79 17.41 14.92
CA ASP A 94 7.50 17.94 15.27
C ASP A 94 7.24 17.74 16.76
N SER A 95 7.22 18.85 17.51
CA SER A 95 6.81 18.88 18.93
C SER A 95 5.35 18.44 19.13
N SER A 96 4.59 18.24 18.02
CA SER A 96 3.21 17.76 18.05
C SER A 96 3.09 16.25 18.40
N GLY A 97 4.19 15.50 18.34
CA GLY A 97 4.19 14.06 18.60
C GLY A 97 3.41 13.25 17.58
N THR A 98 3.34 13.72 16.32
CA THR A 98 2.59 13.05 15.25
C THR A 98 3.32 11.80 14.75
N THR A 99 2.55 10.75 14.50
CA THR A 99 3.01 9.51 13.86
C THR A 99 2.28 9.35 12.54
N THR A 100 3.00 8.96 11.49
CA THR A 100 2.41 8.67 10.17
C THR A 100 2.34 7.16 9.98
N LEU A 101 1.14 6.64 9.74
CA LEU A 101 0.90 5.31 9.22
C LEU A 101 0.85 5.37 7.70
N LYS A 102 1.75 4.66 7.04
CA LYS A 102 1.84 4.57 5.59
C LYS A 102 1.66 3.12 5.16
N VAL A 103 0.72 2.87 4.27
CA VAL A 103 0.44 1.55 3.71
C VAL A 103 0.56 1.61 2.19
N GLN A 104 1.51 0.87 1.65
CA GLN A 104 1.68 0.70 0.22
C GLN A 104 1.02 -0.60 -0.21
N ALA A 105 0.19 -0.54 -1.24
CA ALA A 105 -0.52 -1.69 -1.81
C ALA A 105 0.16 -2.12 -3.10
N GLY A 106 0.45 -3.40 -3.25
CA GLY A 106 1.07 -3.97 -4.43
C GLY A 106 0.49 -5.34 -4.78
N THR A 107 0.78 -5.79 -5.99
CA THR A 107 0.51 -7.15 -6.45
C THR A 107 1.76 -7.69 -7.13
N LEU A 108 2.10 -8.95 -6.85
CA LEU A 108 3.17 -9.70 -7.47
C LEU A 108 2.57 -10.87 -8.25
N SER A 109 3.12 -11.17 -9.41
CA SER A 109 2.87 -12.42 -10.14
C SER A 109 4.11 -13.30 -10.08
N THR A 110 3.92 -14.58 -9.85
CA THR A 110 5.01 -15.56 -9.79
C THR A 110 4.98 -16.42 -11.05
N HIS A 111 6.07 -16.40 -11.80
CA HIS A 111 6.26 -17.18 -13.00
C HIS A 111 7.35 -18.24 -12.78
N GLY A 112 7.08 -19.48 -13.22
CA GLY A 112 8.09 -20.51 -13.26
C GLY A 112 9.08 -20.25 -14.39
N THR A 113 10.38 -20.24 -14.08
CA THR A 113 11.46 -20.18 -15.08
C THR A 113 12.36 -21.40 -14.93
N LYS A 114 13.20 -21.67 -15.95
CA LYS A 114 14.23 -22.73 -15.89
C LYS A 114 15.23 -22.54 -14.75
N ARG A 115 15.33 -21.31 -14.20
CA ARG A 115 16.21 -20.96 -13.09
C ARG A 115 15.50 -20.87 -11.73
N GLY A 116 14.22 -21.21 -11.69
CA GLY A 116 13.37 -21.11 -10.51
C GLY A 116 12.24 -20.07 -10.66
N PRO A 117 11.39 -19.91 -9.63
CA PRO A 117 10.31 -18.93 -9.65
C PRO A 117 10.85 -17.50 -9.64
N THR A 118 10.27 -16.63 -10.47
CA THR A 118 10.54 -15.20 -10.52
C THR A 118 9.28 -14.44 -10.16
N GLU A 119 9.39 -13.42 -9.33
CA GLU A 119 8.30 -12.53 -8.95
C GLU A 119 8.40 -11.22 -9.74
N ASP A 120 7.34 -10.86 -10.44
CA ASP A 120 7.24 -9.61 -11.19
C ASP A 120 6.18 -8.70 -10.57
N PRO A 121 6.48 -7.40 -10.37
CA PRO A 121 5.51 -6.45 -9.86
C PRO A 121 4.44 -6.13 -10.90
N GLU A 122 3.18 -6.19 -10.47
CA GLU A 122 2.02 -5.81 -11.26
C GLU A 122 1.30 -4.60 -10.64
N TYR A 123 0.37 -4.02 -11.39
CA TYR A 123 -0.53 -3.01 -10.82
C TYR A 123 -1.30 -3.60 -9.64
N ALA A 124 -1.35 -2.84 -8.55
CA ALA A 124 -2.07 -3.25 -7.36
C ALA A 124 -3.53 -3.60 -7.69
N SER A 125 -3.98 -4.77 -7.24
CA SER A 125 -5.37 -5.21 -7.42
C SER A 125 -6.35 -4.24 -6.74
N PRO A 126 -7.62 -4.15 -7.19
CA PRO A 126 -8.63 -3.35 -6.50
C PRO A 126 -8.81 -3.75 -5.04
N GLU A 127 -8.68 -5.05 -4.74
CA GLU A 127 -8.82 -5.63 -3.43
C GLU A 127 -7.72 -5.14 -2.48
N VAL A 128 -6.45 -5.23 -2.88
CA VAL A 128 -5.34 -4.78 -2.03
C VAL A 128 -5.36 -3.27 -1.79
N LYS A 129 -5.81 -2.48 -2.75
CA LYS A 129 -6.03 -1.03 -2.57
C LYS A 129 -7.09 -0.75 -1.51
N LYS A 130 -8.21 -1.47 -1.57
CA LYS A 130 -9.29 -1.38 -0.59
C LYS A 130 -8.83 -1.83 0.80
N ASP A 131 -8.04 -2.91 0.86
CA ASP A 131 -7.50 -3.43 2.11
C ASP A 131 -6.54 -2.43 2.76
N ALA A 132 -5.65 -1.79 1.98
CA ALA A 132 -4.77 -0.73 2.47
C ALA A 132 -5.57 0.45 3.06
N GLN A 133 -6.62 0.89 2.36
CA GLN A 133 -7.52 1.94 2.85
C GLN A 133 -8.24 1.53 4.13
N THR A 134 -8.68 0.28 4.23
CA THR A 134 -9.35 -0.26 5.42
C THR A 134 -8.42 -0.25 6.63
N ILE A 135 -7.16 -0.66 6.47
CA ILE A 135 -6.16 -0.62 7.55
C ILE A 135 -5.93 0.80 8.03
N VAL A 136 -5.69 1.73 7.09
CA VAL A 136 -5.45 3.14 7.43
C VAL A 136 -6.64 3.74 8.16
N THR A 137 -7.86 3.53 7.67
CA THR A 137 -9.08 4.07 8.29
C THR A 137 -9.31 3.49 9.67
N ARG A 138 -9.13 2.17 9.84
CA ARG A 138 -9.32 1.50 11.14
C ARG A 138 -8.32 1.99 12.19
N CYS A 139 -7.07 2.13 11.81
CA CYS A 139 -6.00 2.48 12.74
C CYS A 139 -5.83 4.00 12.95
N ALA A 140 -6.48 4.83 12.14
CA ALA A 140 -6.48 6.29 12.33
C ALA A 140 -7.25 6.73 13.60
N SER A 141 -8.18 5.92 14.06
CA SER A 141 -9.06 6.20 15.22
C SER A 141 -8.66 5.46 16.50
N THR A 142 -7.46 4.90 16.54
CA THR A 142 -6.93 4.15 17.70
C THR A 142 -6.21 5.06 18.73
#